data_bfad79ba1863e63743a0c52c1a070dba
#
_entry.id   bfad79ba1863e63743a0c52c1a070dba
#
_cell.length_a   1.000
_cell.length_b   1.000
_cell.length_c   1.000
_cell.angle_alpha   90.00
_cell.angle_beta   90.00
_cell.angle_gamma   90.00
#
_symmetry.space_group_name_H-M   'P 1'
#
loop_
_entity.id
_entity.type
_entity.pdbx_description
1 polymer ?
#
loop_
_entity_poly.entity_id
_entity_poly.type
_entity_poly.pdbx_seq_one_letter_code
_entity_poly.pdbx_strand_id
1 'polypeptide(L)'
;MLDEFLGEKVVVDLKSPFVCLGTLSRIDEHFLELKGADLHDLRDTDTTRELYVADSVATGVKRNRKRVLIRRSEVIAISKLEDVVDE
;
A
#
# COMPACT_ATOMS: atom_id res chain seq x y z
N MET A 1 3.27 1.60 -17.50
CA MET A 1 3.97 1.18 -16.25
C MET A 1 3.02 1.16 -15.07
N LEU A 2 2.48 2.29 -14.66
CA LEU A 2 1.61 2.31 -13.48
C LEU A 2 0.32 1.50 -13.68
N ASP A 3 -0.20 1.48 -14.89
CA ASP A 3 -1.43 0.75 -15.23
C ASP A 3 -1.30 -0.77 -15.06
N GLU A 4 -0.08 -1.32 -15.04
CA GLU A 4 0.12 -2.76 -14.79
C GLU A 4 -0.25 -3.18 -13.38
N PHE A 5 -0.38 -2.21 -12.46
CA PHE A 5 -0.78 -2.46 -11.07
C PHE A 5 -2.30 -2.45 -10.87
N LEU A 6 -3.08 -2.06 -11.88
CA LEU A 6 -4.54 -2.02 -11.78
C LEU A 6 -5.10 -3.42 -11.51
N GLY A 7 -5.98 -3.50 -10.51
CA GLY A 7 -6.58 -4.75 -10.08
C GLY A 7 -5.71 -5.60 -9.18
N GLU A 8 -4.49 -5.17 -8.93
CA GLU A 8 -3.52 -5.92 -8.12
C GLU A 8 -3.52 -5.43 -6.67
N LYS A 9 -3.21 -6.32 -5.75
CA LYS A 9 -2.89 -5.93 -4.37
C LYS A 9 -1.50 -5.32 -4.36
N VAL A 10 -1.40 -4.09 -3.84
CA VAL A 10 -0.18 -3.31 -3.88
C VAL A 10 0.23 -2.81 -2.52
N VAL A 11 1.52 -2.51 -2.40
CA VAL A 11 2.12 -1.77 -1.29
C VAL A 11 2.48 -0.39 -1.83
N VAL A 12 1.94 0.64 -1.21
CA VAL A 12 2.24 2.04 -1.57
C VAL A 12 3.05 2.65 -0.44
N ASP A 13 4.33 2.91 -0.72
CA ASP A 13 5.23 3.57 0.23
C ASP A 13 5.10 5.07 0.05
N LEU A 14 4.82 5.77 1.14
CA LEU A 14 4.58 7.20 1.15
C LEU A 14 5.77 7.96 1.72
N LYS A 15 5.87 9.25 1.41
CA LYS A 15 6.92 10.13 1.94
C LYS A 15 6.82 10.31 3.44
N SER A 16 5.61 10.22 3.97
CA SER A 16 5.31 10.29 5.40
C SER A 16 5.59 8.92 6.06
N PRO A 17 5.43 8.80 7.39
CA PRO A 17 5.56 7.51 8.07
C PRO A 17 4.38 6.55 7.80
N PHE A 18 3.54 6.85 6.82
CA PHE A 18 2.43 5.99 6.44
C PHE A 18 2.82 5.02 5.32
N VAL A 19 2.22 3.85 5.34
CA VAL A 19 2.24 2.89 4.24
C VAL A 19 0.78 2.48 3.98
N CYS A 20 0.43 2.24 2.73
CA CYS A 20 -0.91 1.81 2.40
C CYS A 20 -0.86 0.53 1.56
N LEU A 21 -1.61 -0.47 2.01
CA LEU A 21 -1.79 -1.72 1.28
C LEU A 21 -3.25 -1.81 0.82
N GLY A 22 -3.47 -2.37 -0.34
CA GLY A 22 -4.83 -2.55 -0.83
C GLY A 22 -4.83 -2.91 -2.30
N THR A 23 -6.02 -2.97 -2.89
CA THR A 23 -6.18 -3.24 -4.32
C THR A 23 -6.27 -1.92 -5.07
N LEU A 24 -5.36 -1.71 -6.02
CA LEU A 24 -5.37 -0.50 -6.85
C LEU A 24 -6.53 -0.62 -7.85
N SER A 25 -7.51 0.27 -7.73
CA SER A 25 -8.72 0.22 -8.53
C SER A 25 -8.76 1.27 -9.63
N ARG A 26 -8.21 2.45 -9.39
CA ARG A 26 -8.18 3.52 -10.39
C ARG A 26 -6.94 4.39 -10.22
N ILE A 27 -6.55 4.99 -11.33
CA ILE A 27 -5.44 5.94 -11.41
C ILE A 27 -5.95 7.16 -12.17
N ASP A 28 -5.73 8.35 -11.62
CA ASP A 28 -5.91 9.56 -12.40
C ASP A 28 -4.65 10.43 -12.31
N GLU A 29 -4.77 11.65 -12.78
CA GLU A 29 -3.61 12.57 -12.84
C GLU A 29 -3.01 12.84 -11.46
N HIS A 30 -3.85 12.90 -10.41
CA HIS A 30 -3.43 13.35 -9.08
C HIS A 30 -3.53 12.30 -8.00
N PHE A 31 -4.34 11.26 -8.20
CA PHE A 31 -4.66 10.29 -7.16
C PHE A 31 -4.52 8.85 -7.63
N LEU A 32 -4.24 7.99 -6.66
CA LEU A 32 -4.43 6.54 -6.76
C LEU A 32 -5.61 6.18 -5.87
N GLU A 33 -6.53 5.37 -6.37
CA GLU A 33 -7.63 4.84 -5.56
C GLU A 33 -7.32 3.40 -5.17
N LEU A 34 -7.29 3.14 -3.86
CA LEU A 34 -7.17 1.79 -3.33
C LEU A 34 -8.46 1.38 -2.65
N LYS A 35 -8.87 0.14 -2.85
CA LYS A 35 -10.03 -0.48 -2.19
C LYS A 35 -9.56 -1.59 -1.27
N GLY A 36 -10.37 -1.85 -0.23
CA GLY A 36 -10.01 -2.85 0.77
C GLY A 36 -8.64 -2.58 1.36
N ALA A 37 -8.43 -1.33 1.82
CA ALA A 37 -7.11 -0.83 2.12
C ALA A 37 -6.79 -0.85 3.61
N ASP A 38 -5.50 -1.00 3.90
CA ASP A 38 -4.93 -0.78 5.22
C ASP A 38 -4.00 0.43 5.13
N LEU A 39 -4.46 1.55 5.68
CA LEU A 39 -3.65 2.76 5.80
C LEU A 39 -3.01 2.72 7.19
N HIS A 40 -1.71 2.48 7.25
CA HIS A 40 -0.99 2.22 8.48
C HIS A 40 0.02 3.31 8.79
N ASP A 41 -0.06 3.84 10.01
CA ASP A 41 0.91 4.79 10.56
C ASP A 41 1.99 3.99 11.27
N LEU A 42 3.20 3.98 10.72
CA LEU A 42 4.32 3.21 11.28
C LEU A 42 4.79 3.72 12.63
N ARG A 43 4.36 4.91 13.06
CA ARG A 43 4.68 5.44 14.38
C ARG A 43 3.83 4.82 15.49
N ASP A 44 2.69 4.21 15.13
CA ASP A 44 1.75 3.64 16.09
C ASP A 44 2.16 2.25 16.58
N THR A 45 3.21 1.68 16.01
CA THR A 45 3.70 0.35 16.36
C THR A 45 5.22 0.36 16.44
N ASP A 46 5.79 -0.64 17.16
CA ASP A 46 7.23 -0.82 17.24
C ASP A 46 7.80 -1.60 16.05
N THR A 47 6.98 -1.88 15.05
CA THR A 47 7.42 -2.66 13.90
C THR A 47 8.04 -1.75 12.83
N THR A 48 8.96 -2.31 12.06
CA THR A 48 9.50 -1.64 10.89
C THR A 48 8.53 -1.76 9.71
N ARG A 49 8.74 -0.93 8.68
CA ARG A 49 7.95 -1.02 7.45
C ARG A 49 8.08 -2.41 6.83
N GLU A 50 9.28 -2.94 6.78
CA GLU A 50 9.58 -4.23 6.18
C GLU A 50 8.87 -5.37 6.91
N LEU A 51 8.88 -5.37 8.24
CA LEU A 51 8.19 -6.38 9.03
C LEU A 51 6.67 -6.28 8.90
N TYR A 52 6.14 -5.05 8.88
CA TYR A 52 4.70 -4.84 8.70
C TYR A 52 4.23 -5.39 7.35
N VAL A 53 4.97 -5.09 6.28
CA VAL A 53 4.64 -5.56 4.93
C VAL A 53 4.77 -7.08 4.85
N ALA A 54 5.84 -7.65 5.40
CA ALA A 54 6.04 -9.11 5.42
C ALA A 54 4.91 -9.83 6.16
N ASP A 55 4.46 -9.28 7.29
CA ASP A 55 3.32 -9.84 8.02
C ASP A 55 2.05 -9.81 7.18
N SER A 56 1.84 -8.75 6.41
CA SER A 56 0.67 -8.64 5.54
C SER A 56 0.71 -9.62 4.38
N VAL A 57 1.90 -9.95 3.87
CA VAL A 57 2.06 -11.02 2.88
C VAL A 57 1.64 -12.36 3.48
N ALA A 58 2.09 -12.64 4.71
CA ALA A 58 1.85 -13.92 5.36
C ALA A 58 0.41 -14.09 5.85
N THR A 59 -0.21 -13.02 6.37
CA THR A 59 -1.51 -13.11 7.07
C THR A 59 -2.65 -12.41 6.34
N GLY A 60 -2.37 -11.71 5.24
CA GLY A 60 -3.35 -10.92 4.52
C GLY A 60 -3.41 -9.48 4.97
N VAL A 61 -4.03 -8.66 4.15
CA VAL A 61 -4.19 -7.22 4.41
C VAL A 61 -5.28 -7.01 5.47
N LYS A 62 -4.93 -6.32 6.53
CA LYS A 62 -5.86 -5.99 7.63
C LYS A 62 -6.56 -4.67 7.29
N ARG A 63 -7.66 -4.75 6.59
CA ARG A 63 -8.36 -3.59 6.05
C ARG A 63 -8.92 -2.67 7.13
N ASN A 64 -8.60 -1.39 7.04
CA ASN A 64 -9.20 -0.36 7.90
C ASN A 64 -9.89 0.74 7.09
N ARG A 65 -9.87 0.65 5.76
CA ARG A 65 -10.57 1.57 4.86
C ARG A 65 -11.21 0.77 3.73
N LYS A 66 -12.49 1.01 3.45
CA LYS A 66 -13.13 0.42 2.27
C LYS A 66 -12.53 0.98 1.00
N ARG A 67 -12.19 2.27 1.03
CA ARG A 67 -11.66 3.00 -0.10
C ARG A 67 -10.81 4.16 0.40
N VAL A 68 -9.68 4.39 -0.24
CA VAL A 68 -8.82 5.54 0.08
C VAL A 68 -8.26 6.11 -1.20
N LEU A 69 -8.15 7.43 -1.26
CA LEU A 69 -7.47 8.15 -2.33
C LEU A 69 -6.15 8.65 -1.79
N ILE A 70 -5.07 8.31 -2.49
CA ILE A 70 -3.72 8.71 -2.13
C ILE A 70 -3.22 9.68 -3.18
N ARG A 71 -2.69 10.83 -2.76
CA ARG A 71 -2.06 11.80 -3.68
C ARG A 71 -0.82 11.16 -4.30
N ARG A 72 -0.74 11.17 -5.63
CA ARG A 72 0.41 10.61 -6.33
C ARG A 72 1.72 11.31 -5.94
N SER A 73 1.65 12.62 -5.60
CA SER A 73 2.83 13.37 -5.18
C SER A 73 3.43 12.90 -3.85
N GLU A 74 2.67 12.12 -3.06
CA GLU A 74 3.14 11.57 -1.79
C GLU A 74 3.73 10.17 -1.92
N VAL A 75 3.63 9.57 -3.10
CA VAL A 75 4.07 8.18 -3.34
C VAL A 75 5.57 8.18 -3.62
N ILE A 76 6.32 7.38 -2.87
CA ILE A 76 7.74 7.12 -3.13
C ILE A 76 7.86 5.93 -4.08
N ALA A 77 7.11 4.87 -3.80
CA ALA A 77 7.19 3.61 -4.53
C ALA A 77 5.86 2.87 -4.47
N ILE A 78 5.60 2.09 -5.50
CA ILE A 78 4.50 1.15 -5.52
C ILE A 78 5.02 -0.20 -5.96
N SER A 79 4.59 -1.27 -5.26
CA SER A 79 4.98 -2.64 -5.55
C SER A 79 3.75 -3.53 -5.48
N LYS A 80 3.76 -4.62 -6.25
CA LYS A 80 2.74 -5.66 -6.04
C LYS A 80 3.07 -6.37 -4.72
N LEU A 81 2.05 -6.68 -3.95
CA LEU A 81 2.23 -7.39 -2.68
C LEU A 81 2.93 -8.74 -2.91
N GLU A 82 2.60 -9.42 -4.02
CA GLU A 82 3.21 -10.70 -4.39
C GLU A 82 4.71 -10.61 -4.71
N ASP A 83 5.19 -9.39 -5.03
CA ASP A 83 6.61 -9.18 -5.37
C ASP A 83 7.47 -8.83 -4.16
N VAL A 84 6.88 -8.73 -2.97
CA VAL A 84 7.63 -8.46 -1.75
C VAL A 84 8.48 -9.67 -1.40
N VAL A 85 9.76 -9.44 -1.21
CA VAL A 85 10.73 -10.48 -0.89
C VAL A 85 11.04 -10.42 0.59
N ASP A 86 10.83 -11.53 1.29
CA ASP A 86 11.13 -11.69 2.71
C ASP A 86 12.37 -12.56 2.84
N GLU A 87 13.52 -11.90 2.96
CA GLU A 87 14.82 -12.58 3.07
C GLU A 87 15.44 -12.42 4.45
#